data_6ffc42e4ac5e29903bcfa188d544b688
#
_entry.id   6ffc42e4ac5e29903bcfa188d544b688
#
_cell.length_a   1.000
_cell.length_b   1.000
_cell.length_c   1.000
_cell.angle_alpha   90.00
_cell.angle_beta   90.00
_cell.angle_gamma   90.00
#
_symmetry.space_group_name_H-M   'P 1'
#
loop_
_entity.id
_entity.type
_entity.pdbx_description
1 polymer ?
#
loop_
_entity_poly.entity_id
_entity_poly.type
_entity_poly.pdbx_seq_one_letter_code
_entity_poly.pdbx_strand_id
1 'polypeptide(L)'
;MLFRSFKWCDYNPNVLEWTSEGIIVPYVSPIDTKTHRYFVDNSLVLNERGKKRRYLVEIKPYSQTQRPVMRGRKKQSTFLHEQATYDVNQAKWRAAKQWADDHGYKFLILTERELFSGKSAKR
;
A
#
# COMPACT_ATOMS: atom_id res chain seq x y z
N MET A 1 10.16 -2.05 7.84
CA MET A 1 8.77 -1.78 7.53
C MET A 1 7.96 -3.06 7.45
N LEU A 2 8.36 -3.95 6.60
CA LEU A 2 7.70 -5.21 6.48
C LEU A 2 7.70 -5.98 7.78
N PHE A 3 8.79 -5.95 8.48
CA PHE A 3 8.90 -6.62 9.75
C PHE A 3 7.86 -6.11 10.75
N ARG A 4 7.61 -4.80 10.77
CA ARG A 4 6.62 -4.26 11.68
C ARG A 4 5.21 -4.62 11.28
N SER A 5 4.96 -4.72 9.98
CA SER A 5 3.68 -5.16 9.49
C SER A 5 3.43 -6.58 9.95
N PHE A 6 4.44 -7.45 9.92
CA PHE A 6 4.28 -8.83 10.36
C PHE A 6 3.96 -8.87 11.84
N LYS A 7 4.61 -8.05 12.65
CA LYS A 7 4.31 -8.02 14.08
C LYS A 7 2.88 -7.55 14.32
N TRP A 8 2.42 -6.57 13.58
CA TRP A 8 1.06 -6.10 13.71
C TRP A 8 0.08 -7.23 13.44
N CYS A 9 0.33 -8.01 12.39
CA CYS A 9 -0.52 -9.14 12.06
C CYS A 9 -0.49 -10.21 13.15
N ASP A 10 0.68 -10.49 13.68
CA ASP A 10 0.83 -11.53 14.70
C ASP A 10 0.11 -11.18 15.99
N TYR A 11 0.06 -9.91 16.34
CA TYR A 11 -0.56 -9.52 17.60
C TYR A 11 -2.02 -9.11 17.49
N ASN A 12 -2.58 -9.06 16.29
CA ASN A 12 -3.96 -8.69 16.11
C ASN A 12 -4.83 -9.94 16.11
N PRO A 13 -5.67 -10.12 17.12
CA PRO A 13 -6.48 -11.33 17.20
C PRO A 13 -7.50 -11.51 16.11
N ASN A 14 -7.78 -10.48 15.33
CA ASN A 14 -8.73 -10.60 14.25
C ASN A 14 -8.08 -11.00 12.93
N VAL A 15 -6.75 -11.10 12.89
CA VAL A 15 -6.08 -11.53 11.69
C VAL A 15 -6.15 -13.05 11.63
N LEU A 16 -6.84 -13.59 10.64
CA LEU A 16 -6.95 -15.02 10.45
C LEU A 16 -5.80 -15.56 9.63
N GLU A 17 -5.31 -14.73 8.72
CA GLU A 17 -4.27 -15.20 7.82
C GLU A 17 -3.60 -14.00 7.20
N TRP A 18 -2.30 -14.05 6.98
CA TRP A 18 -1.62 -13.01 6.21
C TRP A 18 -0.47 -13.66 5.46
N THR A 19 -0.06 -13.01 4.36
CA THR A 19 1.04 -13.53 3.58
C THR A 19 1.79 -12.39 2.95
N SER A 20 3.10 -12.54 2.80
CA SER A 20 3.92 -11.58 2.10
C SER A 20 4.12 -12.00 0.66
N GLU A 21 3.52 -13.10 0.22
CA GLU A 21 3.61 -13.51 -1.15
C GLU A 21 2.74 -12.64 -1.97
N GLY A 22 3.30 -12.04 -2.96
CA GLY A 22 2.62 -11.04 -3.70
C GLY A 22 1.56 -11.52 -4.64
N ILE A 23 0.47 -10.82 -4.64
CA ILE A 23 -0.49 -10.90 -5.71
C ILE A 23 0.08 -9.95 -6.75
N ILE A 24 0.04 -10.34 -8.01
CA ILE A 24 0.58 -9.53 -9.09
C ILE A 24 -0.55 -8.80 -9.80
N VAL A 25 -0.46 -7.49 -9.85
CA VAL A 25 -1.48 -6.66 -10.48
C VAL A 25 -0.85 -5.94 -11.67
N PRO A 26 -1.36 -6.15 -12.87
CA PRO A 26 -0.82 -5.41 -14.01
C PRO A 26 -1.30 -3.97 -13.97
N TYR A 27 -0.45 -3.06 -14.34
CA TYR A 27 -0.83 -1.65 -14.43
C TYR A 27 -0.08 -1.01 -15.59
N VAL A 28 -0.60 0.10 -16.10
CA VAL A 28 0.07 0.83 -17.17
C VAL A 28 0.83 1.97 -16.54
N SER A 29 2.14 2.00 -16.75
CA SER A 29 2.98 3.05 -16.18
C SER A 29 2.80 4.34 -16.95
N PRO A 30 2.64 5.47 -16.26
CA PRO A 30 2.55 6.77 -16.94
C PRO A 30 3.89 7.23 -17.49
N ILE A 31 4.98 6.56 -17.13
CA ILE A 31 6.29 6.95 -17.61
C ILE A 31 6.56 6.45 -19.04
N ASP A 32 6.23 5.20 -19.31
CA ASP A 32 6.50 4.62 -20.64
C ASP A 32 5.24 4.09 -21.33
N THR A 33 4.08 4.25 -20.72
CA THR A 33 2.79 3.81 -21.23
C THR A 33 2.73 2.31 -21.50
N LYS A 34 3.65 1.53 -20.91
CA LYS A 34 3.64 0.08 -21.06
C LYS A 34 3.05 -0.58 -19.85
N THR A 35 2.60 -1.83 -20.02
CA THR A 35 2.08 -2.61 -18.91
C THR A 35 3.22 -3.17 -18.10
N HIS A 36 3.15 -2.97 -16.80
CA HIS A 36 4.15 -3.47 -15.85
C HIS A 36 3.43 -4.31 -14.80
N ARG A 37 4.19 -5.04 -14.01
CA ARG A 37 3.64 -5.87 -12.96
C ARG A 37 3.90 -5.22 -11.63
N TYR A 38 2.84 -5.04 -10.84
CA TYR A 38 2.94 -4.49 -9.50
C TYR A 38 2.79 -5.67 -8.54
N PHE A 39 3.81 -5.94 -7.75
CA PHE A 39 3.79 -7.03 -6.79
C PHE A 39 3.33 -6.45 -5.46
N VAL A 40 2.11 -6.77 -5.07
CA VAL A 40 1.55 -6.26 -3.83
C VAL A 40 2.17 -7.06 -2.68
N ASP A 41 2.79 -6.35 -1.74
CA ASP A 41 3.58 -7.01 -0.71
C ASP A 41 2.83 -7.91 0.24
N ASN A 42 1.65 -7.53 0.65
CA ASN A 42 0.94 -8.26 1.69
C ASN A 42 -0.52 -8.45 1.38
N SER A 43 -1.07 -9.57 1.85
CA SER A 43 -2.51 -9.72 1.86
C SER A 43 -2.92 -10.22 3.23
N LEU A 44 -4.11 -9.85 3.66
CA LEU A 44 -4.64 -10.20 4.97
C LEU A 44 -6.04 -10.78 4.83
N VAL A 45 -6.37 -11.69 5.74
CA VAL A 45 -7.77 -12.11 5.91
C VAL A 45 -8.11 -11.76 7.35
N LEU A 46 -9.09 -10.92 7.54
CA LEU A 46 -9.52 -10.49 8.86
C LEU A 46 -10.90 -11.02 9.16
N ASN A 47 -11.16 -11.28 10.45
CA ASN A 47 -12.47 -11.65 10.88
C ASN A 47 -13.10 -10.36 11.42
N GLU A 48 -14.07 -9.83 10.70
CA GLU A 48 -14.78 -8.62 11.11
C GLU A 48 -16.22 -8.98 11.37
N ARG A 49 -16.60 -8.98 12.63
CA ARG A 49 -17.97 -9.28 13.04
C ARG A 49 -18.48 -10.61 12.50
N GLY A 50 -17.63 -11.60 12.55
CA GLY A 50 -17.99 -12.94 12.11
C GLY A 50 -17.86 -13.15 10.61
N LYS A 51 -17.42 -12.16 9.85
CA LYS A 51 -17.25 -12.28 8.42
C LYS A 51 -15.79 -12.19 8.06
N LYS A 52 -15.36 -12.99 7.10
CA LYS A 52 -14.00 -12.92 6.62
C LYS A 52 -13.90 -11.81 5.58
N ARG A 53 -12.92 -10.94 5.74
CA ARG A 53 -12.65 -9.87 4.81
C ARG A 53 -11.23 -10.00 4.31
N ARG A 54 -11.03 -9.83 3.03
CA ARG A 54 -9.71 -9.96 2.41
C ARG A 54 -9.19 -8.60 2.01
N TYR A 55 -7.91 -8.36 2.28
CA TYR A 55 -7.31 -7.06 2.02
C TYR A 55 -5.98 -7.24 1.31
N LEU A 56 -5.71 -6.37 0.35
CA LEU A 56 -4.38 -6.19 -0.19
C LEU A 56 -3.80 -5.00 0.54
N VAL A 57 -2.57 -5.11 1.01
CA VAL A 57 -1.97 -4.08 1.84
C VAL A 57 -0.65 -3.62 1.26
N GLU A 58 -0.54 -2.31 1.07
CA GLU A 58 0.69 -1.68 0.67
C GLU A 58 1.19 -0.87 1.86
N ILE A 59 2.47 -0.96 2.19
CA ILE A 59 3.05 -0.23 3.30
C ILE A 59 4.00 0.80 2.73
N LYS A 60 3.75 2.07 3.03
CA LYS A 60 4.55 3.18 2.51
C LYS A 60 4.72 4.26 3.56
N PRO A 61 5.84 4.97 3.58
CA PRO A 61 5.94 6.16 4.42
C PRO A 61 4.86 7.16 4.02
N TYR A 62 4.27 7.82 4.99
CA TYR A 62 3.20 8.78 4.73
C TYR A 62 3.62 9.82 3.69
N SER A 63 4.87 10.28 3.76
CA SER A 63 5.34 11.29 2.83
C SER A 63 5.23 10.85 1.37
N GLN A 64 5.31 9.54 1.12
CA GLN A 64 5.21 9.04 -0.25
C GLN A 64 3.78 8.91 -0.73
N THR A 65 2.81 9.10 0.14
CA THR A 65 1.41 9.12 -0.27
C THR A 65 0.96 10.52 -0.64
N GLN A 66 1.81 11.52 -0.43
CA GLN A 66 1.49 12.90 -0.68
C GLN A 66 2.19 13.40 -1.95
N ARG A 67 1.55 14.34 -2.63
CA ARG A 67 2.13 14.91 -3.84
C ARG A 67 3.41 15.65 -3.47
N PRO A 68 4.51 15.44 -4.19
CA PRO A 68 5.76 16.13 -3.90
C PRO A 68 5.61 17.65 -4.04
N VAL A 69 6.38 18.38 -3.25
CA VAL A 69 6.36 19.82 -3.26
C VAL A 69 7.80 20.31 -3.41
N MET A 70 8.00 21.33 -4.22
CA MET A 70 9.31 21.93 -4.38
C MET A 70 9.56 22.83 -3.19
N ARG A 71 10.58 22.54 -2.41
CA ARG A 71 10.88 23.32 -1.21
C ARG A 71 12.35 23.47 -0.98
N GLY A 72 12.71 24.61 -0.39
CA GLY A 72 14.06 24.84 0.06
C GLY A 72 15.11 24.65 -1.01
N ARG A 73 16.11 23.85 -0.67
CA ARG A 73 17.22 23.64 -1.59
C ARG A 73 17.06 22.40 -2.46
N LYS A 74 15.88 21.85 -2.53
CA LYS A 74 15.66 20.67 -3.35
C LYS A 74 15.98 20.99 -4.80
N LYS A 75 16.73 20.11 -5.43
CA LYS A 75 17.07 20.29 -6.83
C LYS A 75 15.87 19.97 -7.69
N GLN A 76 15.76 20.61 -8.83
CA GLN A 76 14.66 20.36 -9.73
C GLN A 76 14.66 18.91 -10.21
N SER A 77 15.84 18.34 -10.45
CA SER A 77 15.91 16.94 -10.89
C SER A 77 15.37 15.99 -9.81
N THR A 78 15.61 16.30 -8.53
CA THR A 78 15.09 15.50 -7.43
C THR A 78 13.58 15.62 -7.39
N PHE A 79 13.06 16.83 -7.53
CA PHE A 79 11.62 17.06 -7.51
C PHE A 79 10.94 16.31 -8.66
N LEU A 80 11.53 16.36 -9.87
CA LEU A 80 10.95 15.68 -11.01
C LEU A 80 10.96 14.15 -10.82
N HIS A 81 12.01 13.63 -10.19
CA HIS A 81 12.08 12.20 -9.90
C HIS A 81 11.01 11.82 -8.89
N GLU A 82 10.82 12.63 -7.85
CA GLU A 82 9.78 12.37 -6.86
C GLU A 82 8.39 12.42 -7.49
N GLN A 83 8.19 13.36 -8.42
CA GLN A 83 6.91 13.48 -9.09
C GLN A 83 6.63 12.24 -9.95
N ALA A 84 7.65 11.76 -10.67
CA ALA A 84 7.50 10.56 -11.48
C ALA A 84 7.17 9.35 -10.61
N THR A 85 7.87 9.21 -9.48
CA THR A 85 7.62 8.12 -8.55
C THR A 85 6.19 8.20 -7.99
N TYR A 86 5.75 9.40 -7.64
CA TYR A 86 4.41 9.60 -7.15
C TYR A 86 3.38 9.17 -8.21
N ASP A 87 3.58 9.58 -9.46
CA ASP A 87 2.65 9.25 -10.53
C ASP A 87 2.58 7.75 -10.79
N VAL A 88 3.73 7.08 -10.74
CA VAL A 88 3.77 5.63 -10.91
C VAL A 88 3.03 4.94 -9.76
N ASN A 89 3.25 5.39 -8.53
CA ASN A 89 2.56 4.81 -7.37
C ASN A 89 1.06 5.01 -7.47
N GLN A 90 0.61 6.16 -7.92
CA GLN A 90 -0.82 6.40 -8.09
C GLN A 90 -1.42 5.45 -9.12
N ALA A 91 -0.69 5.19 -10.22
CA ALA A 91 -1.16 4.26 -11.24
C ALA A 91 -1.22 2.84 -10.69
N LYS A 92 -0.20 2.43 -9.92
CA LYS A 92 -0.18 1.11 -9.29
C LYS A 92 -1.37 0.95 -8.35
N TRP A 93 -1.64 1.96 -7.54
CA TRP A 93 -2.67 1.86 -6.51
C TRP A 93 -4.07 1.89 -7.10
N ARG A 94 -4.27 2.63 -8.19
CA ARG A 94 -5.56 2.60 -8.88
C ARG A 94 -5.79 1.21 -9.48
N ALA A 95 -4.76 0.62 -10.08
CA ALA A 95 -4.88 -0.71 -10.65
C ALA A 95 -5.13 -1.75 -9.56
N ALA A 96 -4.45 -1.61 -8.40
CA ALA A 96 -4.64 -2.53 -7.30
C ALA A 96 -6.04 -2.43 -6.71
N LYS A 97 -6.58 -1.21 -6.64
CA LYS A 97 -7.93 -1.03 -6.13
C LYS A 97 -8.93 -1.69 -7.07
N GLN A 98 -8.75 -1.54 -8.38
CA GLN A 98 -9.65 -2.16 -9.34
C GLN A 98 -9.53 -3.69 -9.29
N TRP A 99 -8.30 -4.20 -9.20
CA TRP A 99 -8.09 -5.63 -9.09
C TRP A 99 -8.77 -6.18 -7.84
N ALA A 100 -8.63 -5.45 -6.74
CA ALA A 100 -9.22 -5.85 -5.47
C ALA A 100 -10.75 -5.90 -5.59
N ASP A 101 -11.34 -4.87 -6.18
CA ASP A 101 -12.79 -4.83 -6.35
C ASP A 101 -13.26 -6.02 -7.20
N ASP A 102 -12.49 -6.38 -8.22
CA ASP A 102 -12.86 -7.46 -9.12
C ASP A 102 -12.71 -8.84 -8.47
N HIS A 103 -11.89 -8.95 -7.43
CA HIS A 103 -11.58 -10.26 -6.82
C HIS A 103 -12.06 -10.39 -5.37
N GLY A 104 -12.89 -9.46 -4.91
CA GLY A 104 -13.42 -9.56 -3.55
C GLY A 104 -12.48 -9.18 -2.46
N TYR A 105 -11.51 -8.31 -2.75
CA TYR A 105 -10.57 -7.80 -1.78
C TYR A 105 -10.81 -6.31 -1.60
N LYS A 106 -10.24 -5.74 -0.55
CA LYS A 106 -10.14 -4.29 -0.40
C LYS A 106 -8.68 -3.93 -0.43
N PHE A 107 -8.35 -2.80 -1.00
CA PHE A 107 -6.97 -2.33 -1.07
C PHE A 107 -6.75 -1.27 -0.01
N LEU A 108 -5.71 -1.44 0.82
CA LEU A 108 -5.37 -0.50 1.88
C LEU A 108 -3.93 -0.07 1.74
N ILE A 109 -3.67 1.21 2.03
CA ILE A 109 -2.31 1.71 2.14
C ILE A 109 -2.12 2.05 3.61
N LEU A 110 -1.14 1.43 4.24
CA LEU A 110 -0.82 1.68 5.63
C LEU A 110 0.48 2.45 5.70
N THR A 111 0.52 3.44 6.56
CA THR A 111 1.72 4.24 6.75
C THR A 111 2.14 4.12 8.21
N GLU A 112 3.22 4.80 8.59
CA GLU A 112 3.64 4.80 9.98
C GLU A 112 2.55 5.36 10.90
N ARG A 113 1.65 6.15 10.35
CA ARG A 113 0.57 6.70 11.16
C ARG A 113 -0.36 5.63 11.68
N GLU A 114 -0.63 4.61 10.87
CA GLU A 114 -1.46 3.49 11.31
C GLU A 114 -0.64 2.48 12.10
N LEU A 115 0.58 2.23 11.68
CA LEU A 115 1.38 1.16 12.28
C LEU A 115 1.95 1.52 13.64
N PHE A 116 2.30 2.80 13.84
CA PHE A 116 2.93 3.19 15.07
C PHE A 116 2.09 4.03 16.00
N SER A 117 0.92 4.39 15.63
CA SER A 117 0.14 5.26 16.47
C SER A 117 -0.46 4.54 17.63
N GLY A 118 -0.16 3.40 17.89
CA GLY A 118 -0.63 2.64 19.01
C GLY A 118 -2.06 2.89 19.37
N LYS A 119 -2.37 4.12 19.49
CA LYS A 119 -3.65 4.37 19.86
C LYS A 119 -4.54 3.98 18.84
N SER A 120 -4.17 4.07 17.66
CA SER A 120 -5.09 3.69 16.69
C SER A 120 -5.33 2.23 16.88
N ALA A 121 -4.40 1.56 17.40
CA ALA A 121 -4.61 0.17 17.56
C ALA A 121 -5.59 -0.05 18.62
N LYS A 122 -5.74 0.88 19.49
CA LYS A 122 -6.59 0.62 20.48
C LYS A 122 -7.86 0.69 20.01
N ARG A 123 -8.06 0.94 19.30
CA ARG A 123 -9.29 0.98 19.04
C ARG A 123 -9.80 -0.06 18.66
#